data_e4cab4c5aa62015f2a4eab2dfcb7c7ed
#
_entry.id   e4cab4c5aa62015f2a4eab2dfcb7c7ed
#
_cell.length_a   1.000
_cell.length_b   1.000
_cell.length_c   1.000
_cell.angle_alpha   90.00
_cell.angle_beta   90.00
_cell.angle_gamma   90.00
#
_symmetry.space_group_name_H-M   'P 1'
#
loop_
_entity.id
_entity.type
_entity.pdbx_description
1 polymer ?
#
loop_
_entity_poly.entity_id
_entity_poly.type
_entity_poly.pdbx_seq_one_letter_code
_entity_poly.pdbx_strand_id
1 'polypeptide(L)'
;MEKTEMGAANKSVPENSSMDQVQQQTSVASGQSVEKKNPWWHPIIEPGSAIQIIIAAALAVGIGLGVKSAHPDIPDAATTILIIPGNLWLRALKAVVLPMIVTAMILAVQKLKEISHGGAKLAKWTIGYYVLTTIVAIVHSIIMTSQVWARLMTVASAESIAVDGMSEKDQETYDERQEQDIPATVTELFNSLVPANVVNALASDHLLAVLVSAVVVGYLIDDRDGRSSLMKACREIEAIILVVISFLISLAPIAIFFLILPNMFKLDINDIGVNLGILMGGSISSMFIHLFVVLPLIFFAFTRMNPYTLWFSCSPAWLTAWGTASSAATLPLTMKCVREKAKVPNTIAKFAVPLGCLINMDGTAIYFPIVVVFLAQTQGHVLNAADYIIILLLSTLASIGTTPIPSSSLVLTVMISSSVGIPPSGMFVAVDWFIDRFRTATNVSGDLFAAVIVSKMTGITDPEDGSEDEVTEVRQNDDRV
;
A
#
# COMPACT_ATOMS: atom_id res chain seq x y z
N MET A 1 -46.16 -4.59 -73.55
CA MET A 1 -47.25 -5.30 -72.84
C MET A 1 -46.62 -5.88 -71.62
N GLU A 2 -46.92 -5.57 -70.40
CA GLU A 2 -48.03 -4.82 -69.81
C GLU A 2 -47.57 -4.25 -68.48
N LYS A 3 -48.08 -3.11 -68.18
CA LYS A 3 -47.97 -2.34 -66.91
C LYS A 3 -48.68 -3.10 -65.76
N THR A 4 -48.28 -2.85 -64.55
CA THR A 4 -49.14 -2.37 -63.44
C THR A 4 -48.31 -2.25 -62.20
N GLU A 5 -48.01 -1.07 -61.70
CA GLU A 5 -48.65 -0.20 -60.69
C GLU A 5 -48.63 -0.74 -59.26
N MET A 6 -47.80 -0.04 -58.49
CA MET A 6 -48.05 0.75 -57.25
C MET A 6 -48.77 0.10 -56.06
N GLY A 7 -48.11 0.20 -54.93
CA GLY A 7 -48.65 0.08 -53.58
C GLY A 7 -47.70 0.62 -52.54
N ALA A 8 -47.77 1.93 -52.28
CA ALA A 8 -47.04 2.57 -51.21
C ALA A 8 -47.65 2.23 -49.85
N ALA A 9 -46.85 1.74 -48.93
CA ALA A 9 -47.18 1.72 -47.50
C ALA A 9 -46.06 2.41 -46.71
N ASN A 10 -46.36 3.61 -46.32
CA ASN A 10 -45.62 4.46 -45.42
C ASN A 10 -45.59 3.81 -44.02
N LYS A 11 -44.41 3.35 -43.52
CA LYS A 11 -44.20 3.01 -42.13
C LYS A 11 -43.09 3.91 -41.59
N SER A 12 -43.54 4.83 -40.73
CA SER A 12 -42.71 5.70 -39.88
C SER A 12 -41.68 4.88 -39.09
N VAL A 13 -40.41 5.13 -39.34
CA VAL A 13 -39.26 4.61 -38.58
C VAL A 13 -39.06 5.54 -37.35
N PRO A 14 -38.95 5.03 -36.15
CA PRO A 14 -38.60 5.85 -35.01
C PRO A 14 -37.13 6.26 -35.07
N GLU A 15 -36.87 7.53 -35.19
CA GLU A 15 -35.57 8.20 -35.37
C GLU A 15 -34.60 8.13 -34.18
N ASN A 16 -34.92 7.43 -33.08
CA ASN A 16 -34.11 7.43 -31.85
C ASN A 16 -33.26 6.15 -31.61
N SER A 17 -33.34 5.13 -32.46
CA SER A 17 -32.54 3.90 -32.26
C SER A 17 -31.22 3.85 -33.03
N SER A 18 -31.01 4.75 -34.00
CA SER A 18 -29.82 4.73 -34.86
C SER A 18 -28.64 5.54 -34.28
N MET A 19 -28.90 6.57 -33.48
CA MET A 19 -27.81 7.34 -32.85
C MET A 19 -27.10 6.58 -31.71
N ASP A 20 -27.86 5.83 -30.91
CA ASP A 20 -27.26 5.03 -29.82
C ASP A 20 -26.44 3.85 -30.36
N GLN A 21 -26.85 3.24 -31.48
CA GLN A 21 -26.07 2.17 -32.11
C GLN A 21 -24.81 2.68 -32.83
N VAL A 22 -24.84 3.87 -33.42
CA VAL A 22 -23.67 4.49 -34.04
C VAL A 22 -22.71 4.98 -32.98
N GLN A 23 -23.18 5.49 -31.83
CA GLN A 23 -22.32 5.85 -30.72
C GLN A 23 -21.70 4.62 -30.04
N GLN A 24 -22.40 3.49 -29.94
CA GLN A 24 -21.82 2.24 -29.46
C GLN A 24 -20.79 1.66 -30.42
N GLN A 25 -20.99 1.72 -31.74
CA GLN A 25 -20.00 1.23 -32.70
C GLN A 25 -18.76 2.11 -32.82
N THR A 26 -18.89 3.43 -32.67
CA THR A 26 -17.73 4.34 -32.62
C THR A 26 -16.93 4.24 -31.31
N SER A 27 -17.56 3.88 -30.20
CA SER A 27 -16.86 3.67 -28.91
C SER A 27 -16.06 2.36 -28.88
N VAL A 28 -16.50 1.33 -29.61
CA VAL A 28 -15.78 0.05 -29.77
C VAL A 28 -14.57 0.21 -30.69
N ALA A 29 -14.64 1.09 -31.69
CA ALA A 29 -13.54 1.37 -32.61
C ALA A 29 -12.43 2.27 -32.02
N SER A 30 -12.72 3.00 -30.93
CA SER A 30 -11.76 3.90 -30.28
C SER A 30 -11.03 3.30 -29.07
N GLY A 31 -11.26 2.02 -28.73
CA GLY A 31 -10.63 1.37 -27.59
C GLY A 31 -10.91 2.04 -26.22
N GLN A 32 -11.84 2.97 -26.17
CA GLN A 32 -12.33 3.57 -24.92
C GLN A 32 -13.43 2.68 -24.37
N SER A 33 -13.08 1.85 -23.41
CA SER A 33 -14.08 1.26 -22.54
C SER A 33 -14.89 2.39 -21.91
N VAL A 34 -16.17 2.51 -22.24
CA VAL A 34 -17.09 3.40 -21.54
C VAL A 34 -17.14 2.90 -20.10
N GLU A 35 -16.39 3.56 -19.22
CA GLU A 35 -16.48 3.34 -17.78
C GLU A 35 -17.93 3.59 -17.38
N LYS A 36 -18.70 2.50 -17.18
CA LYS A 36 -20.02 2.59 -16.56
C LYS A 36 -19.78 3.26 -15.21
N LYS A 37 -20.19 4.52 -15.06
CA LYS A 37 -20.18 5.21 -13.78
C LYS A 37 -20.98 4.35 -12.81
N ASN A 38 -20.26 3.66 -11.93
CA ASN A 38 -20.90 2.89 -10.87
C ASN A 38 -21.79 3.83 -10.06
N PRO A 39 -23.01 3.44 -9.71
CA PRO A 39 -23.90 4.27 -8.91
C PRO A 39 -23.23 4.59 -7.57
N TRP A 40 -23.56 5.75 -6.99
CA TRP A 40 -22.95 6.25 -5.74
C TRP A 40 -23.06 5.28 -4.55
N TRP A 41 -24.01 4.32 -4.60
CA TRP A 41 -24.19 3.27 -3.58
C TRP A 41 -23.34 2.01 -3.83
N HIS A 42 -22.68 1.87 -4.99
CA HIS A 42 -21.83 0.72 -5.31
C HIS A 42 -20.78 0.41 -4.23
N PRO A 43 -20.07 1.42 -3.65
CA PRO A 43 -19.11 1.15 -2.59
C PRO A 43 -19.72 0.60 -1.29
N ILE A 44 -21.05 0.71 -1.09
CA ILE A 44 -21.72 0.15 0.08
C ILE A 44 -21.91 -1.37 -0.08
N ILE A 45 -22.04 -1.85 -1.32
CA ILE A 45 -22.32 -3.27 -1.63
C ILE A 45 -21.02 -4.03 -1.92
N GLU A 46 -19.98 -3.33 -2.37
CA GLU A 46 -18.70 -3.94 -2.72
C GLU A 46 -18.03 -4.56 -1.49
N PRO A 47 -17.80 -5.92 -1.47
CA PRO A 47 -17.24 -6.60 -0.31
C PRO A 47 -15.84 -6.07 0.05
N GLY A 48 -15.63 -5.76 1.32
CA GLY A 48 -14.36 -5.21 1.81
C GLY A 48 -14.16 -3.73 1.51
N SER A 49 -15.19 -3.03 1.05
CA SER A 49 -15.09 -1.59 0.79
C SER A 49 -14.82 -0.79 2.07
N ALA A 50 -14.19 0.37 1.90
CA ALA A 50 -13.92 1.29 3.00
C ALA A 50 -15.20 1.67 3.77
N ILE A 51 -16.33 1.84 3.07
CA ILE A 51 -17.61 2.17 3.69
C ILE A 51 -18.11 1.04 4.58
N GLN A 52 -18.01 -0.21 4.14
CA GLN A 52 -18.39 -1.38 4.96
C GLN A 52 -17.51 -1.50 6.21
N ILE A 53 -16.22 -1.23 6.10
CA ILE A 53 -15.29 -1.23 7.24
C ILE A 53 -15.67 -0.15 8.25
N ILE A 54 -16.00 1.07 7.79
CA ILE A 54 -16.47 2.15 8.66
C ILE A 54 -17.74 1.75 9.40
N ILE A 55 -18.72 1.24 8.65
CA ILE A 55 -20.00 0.82 9.23
C ILE A 55 -19.76 -0.28 10.26
N ALA A 56 -18.95 -1.29 9.95
CA ALA A 56 -18.62 -2.38 10.86
C ALA A 56 -17.92 -1.87 12.13
N ALA A 57 -16.93 -0.97 11.98
CA ALA A 57 -16.24 -0.36 13.11
C ALA A 57 -17.19 0.49 13.97
N ALA A 58 -18.03 1.32 13.35
CA ALA A 58 -19.00 2.15 14.06
C ALA A 58 -20.04 1.28 14.80
N LEU A 59 -20.52 0.20 14.20
CA LEU A 59 -21.43 -0.75 14.84
C LEU A 59 -20.74 -1.46 16.01
N ALA A 60 -19.48 -1.90 15.84
CA ALA A 60 -18.74 -2.56 16.93
C ALA A 60 -18.55 -1.62 18.12
N VAL A 61 -18.18 -0.37 17.87
CA VAL A 61 -18.04 0.67 18.90
C VAL A 61 -19.41 0.95 19.56
N GLY A 62 -20.43 1.23 18.74
CA GLY A 62 -21.77 1.54 19.27
C GLY A 62 -22.39 0.41 20.11
N ILE A 63 -22.31 -0.83 19.62
CA ILE A 63 -22.78 -2.01 20.35
C ILE A 63 -21.91 -2.23 21.59
N GLY A 64 -20.58 -2.14 21.44
CA GLY A 64 -19.65 -2.35 22.55
C GLY A 64 -19.88 -1.37 23.69
N LEU A 65 -20.05 -0.07 23.39
CA LEU A 65 -20.35 0.97 24.35
C LEU A 65 -21.74 0.77 25.00
N GLY A 66 -22.73 0.44 24.16
CA GLY A 66 -24.09 0.20 24.65
C GLY A 66 -24.17 -0.99 25.62
N VAL A 67 -23.52 -2.11 25.28
CA VAL A 67 -23.47 -3.31 26.12
C VAL A 67 -22.70 -3.04 27.41
N LYS A 68 -21.53 -2.39 27.32
CA LYS A 68 -20.71 -2.04 28.50
C LYS A 68 -21.47 -1.09 29.45
N SER A 69 -22.20 -0.13 28.91
CA SER A 69 -23.01 0.80 29.69
C SER A 69 -24.17 0.09 30.42
N ALA A 70 -24.78 -0.94 29.80
CA ALA A 70 -25.87 -1.70 30.37
C ALA A 70 -25.40 -2.82 31.31
N HIS A 71 -24.28 -3.43 31.02
CA HIS A 71 -23.68 -4.55 31.73
C HIS A 71 -22.18 -4.34 31.90
N PRO A 72 -21.72 -3.65 32.96
CA PRO A 72 -20.29 -3.36 33.15
C PRO A 72 -19.43 -4.62 33.35
N ASP A 73 -20.01 -5.70 33.87
CA ASP A 73 -19.34 -6.97 34.13
C ASP A 73 -19.65 -7.99 33.04
N ILE A 74 -18.85 -7.95 31.94
CA ILE A 74 -18.96 -8.91 30.83
C ILE A 74 -18.04 -10.09 31.13
N PRO A 75 -18.53 -11.36 31.07
CA PRO A 75 -17.68 -12.52 31.30
C PRO A 75 -16.52 -12.61 30.30
N ASP A 76 -15.32 -12.94 30.78
CA ASP A 76 -14.13 -13.13 29.94
C ASP A 76 -14.34 -14.20 28.85
N ALA A 77 -15.10 -15.24 29.14
CA ALA A 77 -15.46 -16.25 28.15
C ALA A 77 -16.20 -15.68 26.95
N ALA A 78 -17.03 -14.66 27.12
CA ALA A 78 -17.73 -14.00 26.00
C ALA A 78 -16.78 -13.20 25.15
N THR A 79 -15.84 -12.46 25.72
CA THR A 79 -14.83 -11.68 25.00
C THR A 79 -13.89 -12.60 24.24
N THR A 80 -13.47 -13.73 24.85
CA THR A 80 -12.59 -14.72 24.24
C THR A 80 -13.24 -15.42 23.03
N ILE A 81 -14.53 -15.74 23.10
CA ILE A 81 -15.24 -16.35 21.97
C ILE A 81 -15.49 -15.34 20.86
N LEU A 82 -15.88 -14.12 21.20
CA LEU A 82 -16.20 -13.08 20.22
C LEU A 82 -14.98 -12.62 19.39
N ILE A 83 -13.77 -12.68 19.96
CA ILE A 83 -12.56 -12.26 19.24
C ILE A 83 -12.07 -13.31 18.22
N ILE A 84 -12.52 -14.55 18.30
CA ILE A 84 -12.02 -15.67 17.47
C ILE A 84 -12.07 -15.36 15.95
N PRO A 85 -13.17 -14.86 15.36
CA PRO A 85 -13.21 -14.58 13.92
C PRO A 85 -12.19 -13.53 13.50
N GLY A 86 -12.00 -12.48 14.33
CA GLY A 86 -10.99 -11.44 14.09
C GLY A 86 -9.55 -12.00 14.16
N ASN A 87 -9.27 -12.81 15.19
CA ASN A 87 -7.95 -13.44 15.35
C ASN A 87 -7.64 -14.44 14.24
N LEU A 88 -8.60 -15.23 13.78
CA LEU A 88 -8.42 -16.12 12.64
C LEU A 88 -8.08 -15.35 11.37
N TRP A 89 -8.72 -14.23 11.14
CA TRP A 89 -8.42 -13.35 10.01
C TRP A 89 -7.02 -12.75 10.11
N LEU A 90 -6.60 -12.25 11.27
CA LEU A 90 -5.22 -11.77 11.49
C LEU A 90 -4.17 -12.89 11.27
N ARG A 91 -4.45 -14.12 11.73
CA ARG A 91 -3.58 -15.27 11.48
C ARG A 91 -3.50 -15.63 10.00
N ALA A 92 -4.62 -15.56 9.27
CA ALA A 92 -4.65 -15.78 7.83
C ALA A 92 -3.85 -14.71 7.08
N LEU A 93 -3.94 -13.43 7.49
CA LEU A 93 -3.08 -12.38 6.98
C LEU A 93 -1.59 -12.69 7.23
N LYS A 94 -1.21 -13.05 8.46
CA LYS A 94 0.17 -13.43 8.80
C LYS A 94 0.69 -14.57 7.90
N ALA A 95 -0.13 -15.56 7.62
CA ALA A 95 0.27 -16.73 6.80
C ALA A 95 0.66 -16.38 5.36
N VAL A 96 0.12 -15.29 4.80
CA VAL A 96 0.44 -14.86 3.42
C VAL A 96 1.58 -13.85 3.34
N VAL A 97 2.04 -13.31 4.48
CA VAL A 97 3.12 -12.29 4.53
C VAL A 97 4.41 -12.80 3.93
N LEU A 98 4.85 -13.92 4.43
CA LEU A 98 6.18 -14.47 4.14
C LEU A 98 6.34 -14.84 2.66
N PRO A 99 5.43 -15.62 2.05
CA PRO A 99 5.49 -15.89 0.61
C PRO A 99 5.31 -14.62 -0.23
N MET A 100 4.51 -13.65 0.23
CA MET A 100 4.37 -12.35 -0.45
C MET A 100 5.69 -11.58 -0.48
N ILE A 101 6.40 -11.47 0.64
CA ILE A 101 7.69 -10.77 0.71
C ILE A 101 8.69 -11.42 -0.25
N VAL A 102 8.81 -12.74 -0.21
CA VAL A 102 9.76 -13.46 -1.07
C VAL A 102 9.48 -13.19 -2.55
N THR A 103 8.24 -13.39 -2.99
CA THR A 103 7.88 -13.24 -4.40
C THR A 103 7.98 -11.79 -4.85
N ALA A 104 7.41 -10.84 -4.09
CA ALA A 104 7.42 -9.43 -4.42
C ALA A 104 8.85 -8.87 -4.53
N MET A 105 9.75 -9.26 -3.60
CA MET A 105 11.15 -8.79 -3.63
C MET A 105 11.92 -9.37 -4.79
N ILE A 106 11.80 -10.67 -5.09
CA ILE A 106 12.43 -11.29 -6.25
C ILE A 106 11.99 -10.59 -7.53
N LEU A 107 10.68 -10.37 -7.71
CA LEU A 107 10.12 -9.74 -8.89
C LEU A 107 10.53 -8.26 -9.01
N ALA A 108 10.56 -7.52 -7.90
CA ALA A 108 11.01 -6.14 -7.88
C ALA A 108 12.49 -6.02 -8.29
N VAL A 109 13.38 -6.85 -7.72
CA VAL A 109 14.81 -6.85 -8.05
C VAL A 109 15.04 -7.20 -9.52
N GLN A 110 14.27 -8.14 -10.08
CA GLN A 110 14.38 -8.49 -11.50
C GLN A 110 13.93 -7.35 -12.42
N LYS A 111 12.84 -6.68 -12.12
CA LYS A 111 12.41 -5.47 -12.85
C LYS A 111 13.52 -4.41 -12.87
N LEU A 112 14.23 -4.23 -11.76
CA LEU A 112 15.35 -3.32 -11.68
C LEU A 112 16.52 -3.75 -12.59
N LYS A 113 16.76 -5.06 -12.74
CA LYS A 113 17.81 -5.59 -13.67
C LYS A 113 17.46 -5.43 -15.14
N GLU A 114 16.20 -5.70 -15.51
CA GLU A 114 15.73 -5.59 -16.91
C GLU A 114 15.95 -4.19 -17.50
N ILE A 115 15.83 -3.17 -16.65
CA ILE A 115 15.93 -1.77 -17.02
C ILE A 115 17.38 -1.32 -17.28
N SER A 116 18.38 -2.06 -16.80
CA SER A 116 19.77 -1.60 -16.78
C SER A 116 20.46 -1.51 -18.16
N HIS A 117 19.90 -2.04 -19.24
CA HIS A 117 20.56 -2.14 -20.54
C HIS A 117 20.45 -0.94 -21.48
N GLY A 118 19.64 0.05 -21.18
CA GLY A 118 19.55 1.30 -21.99
C GLY A 118 19.37 2.55 -21.14
N GLY A 119 19.10 2.39 -19.85
CA GLY A 119 18.66 3.46 -18.97
C GLY A 119 19.43 3.57 -17.65
N ALA A 120 20.73 3.18 -17.62
CA ALA A 120 21.50 3.18 -16.36
C ALA A 120 21.46 4.52 -15.63
N LYS A 121 21.50 5.65 -16.36
CA LYS A 121 21.37 6.98 -15.76
C LYS A 121 19.95 7.22 -15.27
N LEU A 122 18.94 6.81 -16.05
CA LEU A 122 17.53 6.91 -15.68
C LEU A 122 17.24 6.07 -14.43
N ALA A 123 17.63 4.80 -14.44
CA ALA A 123 17.46 3.90 -13.30
C ALA A 123 18.15 4.43 -12.03
N LYS A 124 19.40 4.88 -12.13
CA LYS A 124 20.18 5.43 -11.01
C LYS A 124 19.48 6.63 -10.37
N TRP A 125 19.01 7.58 -11.16
CA TRP A 125 18.32 8.75 -10.64
C TRP A 125 16.95 8.43 -10.06
N THR A 126 16.18 7.56 -10.72
CA THR A 126 14.84 7.16 -10.27
C THR A 126 14.92 6.39 -8.96
N ILE A 127 15.73 5.33 -8.91
CA ILE A 127 15.89 4.51 -7.72
C ILE A 127 16.52 5.31 -6.58
N GLY A 128 17.58 6.09 -6.89
CA GLY A 128 18.25 6.93 -5.90
C GLY A 128 17.31 7.96 -5.27
N TYR A 129 16.43 8.56 -6.08
CA TYR A 129 15.42 9.48 -5.57
C TYR A 129 14.41 8.76 -4.68
N TYR A 130 13.86 7.63 -5.10
CA TYR A 130 12.87 6.88 -4.32
C TYR A 130 13.42 6.40 -2.98
N VAL A 131 14.64 5.85 -2.97
CA VAL A 131 15.29 5.45 -1.73
C VAL A 131 15.54 6.66 -0.82
N LEU A 132 15.99 7.78 -1.39
CA LEU A 132 16.23 9.00 -0.63
C LEU A 132 14.95 9.52 0.03
N THR A 133 13.85 9.66 -0.71
CA THR A 133 12.59 10.19 -0.17
C THR A 133 11.98 9.25 0.84
N THR A 134 12.04 7.94 0.61
CA THR A 134 11.58 6.93 1.56
C THR A 134 12.34 6.99 2.88
N ILE A 135 13.69 7.06 2.86
CA ILE A 135 14.49 7.19 4.08
C ILE A 135 14.15 8.50 4.79
N VAL A 136 14.07 9.63 4.08
CA VAL A 136 13.70 10.92 4.65
C VAL A 136 12.30 10.86 5.26
N ALA A 137 11.35 10.20 4.60
CA ALA A 137 9.99 10.01 5.10
C ALA A 137 9.96 9.24 6.42
N ILE A 138 10.72 8.14 6.52
CA ILE A 138 10.79 7.32 7.72
C ILE A 138 11.49 8.07 8.87
N VAL A 139 12.64 8.71 8.61
CA VAL A 139 13.37 9.48 9.63
C VAL A 139 12.51 10.63 10.15
N HIS A 140 11.86 11.38 9.25
CA HIS A 140 10.91 12.42 9.63
C HIS A 140 9.79 11.86 10.50
N SER A 141 9.20 10.73 10.09
CA SER A 141 8.14 10.05 10.82
C SER A 141 8.57 9.61 12.21
N ILE A 142 9.74 8.99 12.34
CA ILE A 142 10.32 8.59 13.64
C ILE A 142 10.50 9.82 14.55
N ILE A 143 11.05 10.92 14.05
CA ILE A 143 11.26 12.14 14.82
C ILE A 143 9.92 12.71 15.29
N MET A 144 8.96 12.88 14.38
CA MET A 144 7.65 13.42 14.73
C MET A 144 6.93 12.51 15.73
N THR A 145 7.00 11.20 15.54
CA THR A 145 6.32 10.26 16.41
C THR A 145 6.96 10.20 17.79
N SER A 146 8.27 10.05 17.88
CA SER A 146 8.95 9.92 19.17
C SER A 146 8.95 11.22 19.99
N GLN A 147 9.03 12.40 19.34
CA GLN A 147 9.13 13.68 20.05
C GLN A 147 7.78 14.36 20.29
N VAL A 148 6.78 14.11 19.44
CA VAL A 148 5.48 14.79 19.53
C VAL A 148 4.39 13.79 19.89
N TRP A 149 4.11 12.81 19.03
CA TRP A 149 2.91 11.99 19.15
C TRP A 149 2.97 10.98 20.29
N ALA A 150 4.11 10.33 20.51
CA ALA A 150 4.27 9.35 21.61
C ALA A 150 4.02 9.97 22.99
N ARG A 151 4.33 11.25 23.16
CA ARG A 151 4.11 11.98 24.42
C ARG A 151 2.64 12.28 24.73
N LEU A 152 1.80 12.23 23.72
CA LEU A 152 0.36 12.44 23.84
C LEU A 152 -0.41 11.12 24.02
N MET A 153 0.22 9.99 23.71
CA MET A 153 -0.37 8.66 23.85
C MET A 153 -0.36 8.24 25.32
N THR A 154 -1.43 7.61 25.74
CA THR A 154 -1.56 7.06 27.10
C THR A 154 -1.43 5.55 27.05
N VAL A 155 -0.82 4.98 28.09
CA VAL A 155 -0.78 3.52 28.27
C VAL A 155 -2.21 3.08 28.55
N ALA A 156 -2.72 2.19 27.72
CA ALA A 156 -4.00 1.56 27.99
C ALA A 156 -3.83 0.58 29.17
N SER A 157 -4.87 0.35 29.97
CA SER A 157 -4.76 -0.57 31.12
C SER A 157 -4.39 -1.98 30.62
N ALA A 158 -3.54 -2.70 31.36
CA ALA A 158 -3.08 -4.04 30.98
C ALA A 158 -4.25 -5.02 30.68
N GLU A 159 -5.38 -4.83 31.34
CA GLU A 159 -6.62 -5.60 31.07
C GLU A 159 -7.25 -5.28 29.72
N SER A 160 -7.01 -4.08 29.18
CA SER A 160 -7.56 -3.65 27.88
C SER A 160 -6.66 -4.02 26.69
N ILE A 161 -5.39 -4.30 26.95
CA ILE A 161 -4.39 -4.66 25.95
C ILE A 161 -4.23 -6.18 25.86
N ALA A 162 -4.68 -6.94 26.86
CA ALA A 162 -4.59 -8.38 26.85
C ALA A 162 -5.18 -8.90 25.53
N VAL A 163 -4.30 -8.96 24.53
CA VAL A 163 -4.55 -9.69 23.30
C VAL A 163 -4.51 -11.15 23.72
N ASP A 164 -5.67 -11.68 24.13
CA ASP A 164 -5.88 -13.12 24.17
C ASP A 164 -5.57 -13.66 22.78
N GLY A 165 -4.36 -14.12 22.54
CA GLY A 165 -3.91 -14.57 21.24
C GLY A 165 -2.44 -14.29 20.93
N MET A 166 -1.63 -13.78 21.88
CA MET A 166 -0.19 -13.89 21.74
C MET A 166 0.19 -15.37 21.61
N SER A 167 0.94 -15.73 20.58
CA SER A 167 1.58 -17.02 20.58
C SER A 167 2.61 -17.04 21.69
N GLU A 168 2.83 -18.20 22.34
CA GLU A 168 3.91 -18.38 23.32
C GLU A 168 5.26 -17.85 22.82
N LYS A 169 5.48 -17.94 21.52
CA LYS A 169 6.68 -17.46 20.82
C LYS A 169 6.79 -15.91 20.76
N ASP A 170 5.66 -15.21 20.60
CA ASP A 170 5.66 -13.74 20.63
C ASP A 170 5.93 -13.23 22.06
N GLN A 171 5.49 -13.99 23.07
CA GLN A 171 5.74 -13.72 24.48
C GLN A 171 7.21 -13.96 24.82
N GLU A 172 7.80 -15.11 24.42
CA GLU A 172 9.21 -15.41 24.62
C GLU A 172 10.11 -14.34 23.97
N THR A 173 9.80 -13.95 22.72
CA THR A 173 10.56 -12.92 22.00
C THR A 173 10.47 -11.56 22.71
N TYR A 174 9.36 -11.27 23.35
CA TYR A 174 9.16 -10.06 24.13
C TYR A 174 10.00 -10.05 25.41
N ASP A 175 9.92 -11.14 26.17
CA ASP A 175 10.64 -11.29 27.45
C ASP A 175 12.16 -11.27 27.22
N GLU A 176 12.66 -11.97 26.20
CA GLU A 176 14.08 -11.95 25.79
C GLU A 176 14.58 -10.56 25.41
N ARG A 177 13.75 -9.72 24.77
CA ARG A 177 14.16 -8.38 24.34
C ARG A 177 14.07 -7.31 25.40
N GLN A 178 13.23 -7.46 26.41
CA GLN A 178 13.22 -6.54 27.55
C GLN A 178 14.53 -6.58 28.36
N GLU A 179 15.21 -7.74 28.37
CA GLU A 179 16.47 -7.94 29.09
C GLU A 179 17.71 -7.61 28.25
N GLN A 180 17.55 -7.36 26.92
CA GLN A 180 18.71 -7.14 26.04
C GLN A 180 19.27 -5.72 26.14
N ASP A 181 20.60 -5.64 26.32
CA ASP A 181 21.36 -4.39 26.20
C ASP A 181 21.50 -3.96 24.72
N ILE A 182 21.64 -2.65 24.47
CA ILE A 182 21.74 -2.06 23.11
C ILE A 182 22.80 -2.77 22.24
N PRO A 183 24.02 -3.09 22.68
CA PRO A 183 25.01 -3.82 21.88
C PRO A 183 24.54 -5.21 21.45
N ALA A 184 23.81 -5.92 22.29
CA ALA A 184 23.27 -7.24 21.96
C ALA A 184 22.20 -7.13 20.86
N THR A 185 21.29 -6.18 20.98
CA THR A 185 20.24 -5.88 19.97
C THR A 185 20.84 -5.49 18.61
N VAL A 186 21.88 -4.63 18.60
CA VAL A 186 22.58 -4.25 17.36
C VAL A 186 23.27 -5.46 16.72
N THR A 187 23.92 -6.30 17.53
CA THR A 187 24.57 -7.53 17.03
C THR A 187 23.54 -8.47 16.43
N GLU A 188 22.40 -8.67 17.07
CA GLU A 188 21.30 -9.50 16.56
C GLU A 188 20.73 -8.95 15.25
N LEU A 189 20.60 -7.60 15.11
CA LEU A 189 20.19 -6.97 13.87
C LEU A 189 21.14 -7.33 12.70
N PHE A 190 22.48 -7.22 12.92
CA PHE A 190 23.43 -7.60 11.87
C PHE A 190 23.40 -9.08 11.57
N ASN A 191 23.24 -9.93 12.57
CA ASN A 191 23.08 -11.38 12.40
C ASN A 191 21.78 -11.71 11.62
N SER A 192 20.71 -10.94 11.81
CA SER A 192 19.45 -11.12 11.09
C SER A 192 19.50 -10.70 9.61
N LEU A 193 20.52 -9.93 9.19
CA LEU A 193 20.74 -9.64 7.77
C LEU A 193 21.28 -10.85 7.00
N VAL A 194 22.06 -11.70 7.68
CA VAL A 194 22.66 -12.89 7.06
C VAL A 194 22.31 -14.12 7.90
N PRO A 195 21.23 -14.83 7.58
CA PRO A 195 20.81 -15.96 8.37
C PRO A 195 21.80 -17.12 8.25
N ALA A 196 22.07 -17.81 9.35
CA ALA A 196 22.85 -19.04 9.34
C ALA A 196 22.16 -20.17 8.53
N ASN A 197 20.84 -20.12 8.42
CA ASN A 197 20.04 -21.05 7.62
C ASN A 197 18.76 -20.34 7.11
N VAL A 198 18.65 -20.19 5.78
CA VAL A 198 17.51 -19.53 5.13
C VAL A 198 16.19 -20.27 5.36
N VAL A 199 16.22 -21.61 5.38
CA VAL A 199 15.01 -22.42 5.62
C VAL A 199 14.53 -22.25 7.05
N ASN A 200 15.45 -22.21 8.01
CA ASN A 200 15.10 -21.91 9.40
C ASN A 200 14.57 -20.48 9.55
N ALA A 201 15.17 -19.50 8.87
CA ALA A 201 14.67 -18.14 8.88
C ALA A 201 13.23 -18.03 8.35
N LEU A 202 12.90 -18.79 7.30
CA LEU A 202 11.55 -18.92 6.78
C LEU A 202 10.59 -19.55 7.79
N ALA A 203 11.02 -20.65 8.45
CA ALA A 203 10.18 -21.38 9.40
C ALA A 203 9.98 -20.64 10.73
N SER A 204 10.93 -19.76 11.08
CA SER A 204 10.95 -19.01 12.35
C SER A 204 10.54 -17.55 12.21
N ASP A 205 9.96 -17.15 11.05
CA ASP A 205 9.49 -15.79 10.75
C ASP A 205 10.58 -14.70 10.92
N HIS A 206 11.86 -15.04 10.68
CA HIS A 206 12.95 -14.06 10.66
C HIS A 206 12.90 -13.23 9.37
N LEU A 207 11.95 -12.31 9.32
CA LEU A 207 11.49 -11.65 8.10
C LEU A 207 12.57 -10.79 7.42
N LEU A 208 13.48 -10.17 8.20
CA LEU A 208 14.59 -9.41 7.65
C LEU A 208 15.59 -10.33 6.91
N ALA A 209 15.93 -11.47 7.50
CA ALA A 209 16.79 -12.47 6.87
C ALA A 209 16.16 -13.05 5.59
N VAL A 210 14.86 -13.32 5.63
CA VAL A 210 14.07 -13.78 4.48
C VAL A 210 14.09 -12.76 3.35
N LEU A 211 13.88 -11.49 3.69
CA LEU A 211 13.86 -10.40 2.73
C LEU A 211 15.22 -10.21 2.05
N VAL A 212 16.32 -10.16 2.84
CA VAL A 212 17.67 -10.05 2.29
C VAL A 212 17.99 -11.26 1.39
N SER A 213 17.62 -12.47 1.81
CA SER A 213 17.77 -13.67 1.01
C SER A 213 17.00 -13.59 -0.30
N ALA A 214 15.77 -13.08 -0.29
CA ALA A 214 14.95 -12.89 -1.48
C ALA A 214 15.57 -11.86 -2.44
N VAL A 215 16.16 -10.76 -1.93
CA VAL A 215 16.90 -9.78 -2.72
C VAL A 215 18.10 -10.44 -3.42
N VAL A 216 18.89 -11.23 -2.67
CA VAL A 216 20.06 -11.95 -3.24
C VAL A 216 19.63 -12.93 -4.32
N VAL A 217 18.60 -13.73 -4.05
CA VAL A 217 18.05 -14.69 -5.05
C VAL A 217 17.55 -13.93 -6.27
N GLY A 218 16.75 -12.86 -6.08
CA GLY A 218 16.27 -12.02 -7.16
C GLY A 218 17.41 -11.42 -7.99
N TYR A 219 18.50 -11.00 -7.36
CA TYR A 219 19.65 -10.47 -8.08
C TYR A 219 20.40 -11.53 -8.90
N LEU A 220 20.53 -12.75 -8.38
CA LEU A 220 21.28 -13.85 -9.01
C LEU A 220 20.51 -14.55 -10.13
N ILE A 221 19.17 -14.50 -10.15
CA ILE A 221 18.38 -15.07 -11.24
C ILE A 221 18.74 -14.36 -12.55
N ASP A 222 19.01 -15.13 -13.60
CA ASP A 222 19.13 -14.62 -14.97
C ASP A 222 17.85 -14.93 -15.75
N ASP A 223 17.03 -13.92 -15.98
CA ASP A 223 15.75 -14.02 -16.71
C ASP A 223 15.73 -13.10 -17.95
N ARG A 224 16.91 -12.82 -18.54
CA ARG A 224 17.03 -11.90 -19.68
C ARG A 224 16.15 -12.30 -20.87
N ASP A 225 15.93 -13.61 -21.03
CA ASP A 225 15.12 -14.17 -22.12
C ASP A 225 13.66 -14.45 -21.70
N GLY A 226 13.25 -14.10 -20.46
CA GLY A 226 11.92 -14.42 -19.94
C GLY A 226 11.63 -15.93 -19.77
N ARG A 227 12.70 -16.76 -19.75
CA ARG A 227 12.59 -18.24 -19.74
C ARG A 227 12.74 -18.86 -18.35
N SER A 228 13.14 -18.10 -17.35
CA SER A 228 13.36 -18.64 -16.02
C SER A 228 12.09 -19.26 -15.44
N SER A 229 12.14 -20.56 -15.15
CA SER A 229 11.04 -21.29 -14.51
C SER A 229 10.76 -20.77 -13.11
N LEU A 230 11.81 -20.32 -12.39
CA LEU A 230 11.69 -19.76 -11.06
C LEU A 230 10.93 -18.42 -11.09
N MET A 231 11.21 -17.56 -12.08
CA MET A 231 10.48 -16.30 -12.26
C MET A 231 9.00 -16.54 -12.60
N LYS A 232 8.71 -17.53 -13.43
CA LYS A 232 7.32 -17.91 -13.71
C LYS A 232 6.61 -18.39 -12.44
N ALA A 233 7.27 -19.26 -11.66
CA ALA A 233 6.74 -19.72 -10.38
C ALA A 233 6.51 -18.56 -9.40
N CYS A 234 7.45 -17.60 -9.29
CA CYS A 234 7.25 -16.42 -8.44
C CYS A 234 6.03 -15.59 -8.88
N ARG A 235 5.84 -15.37 -10.18
CA ARG A 235 4.65 -14.65 -10.70
C ARG A 235 3.34 -15.39 -10.42
N GLU A 236 3.34 -16.72 -10.57
CA GLU A 236 2.16 -17.54 -10.28
C GLU A 236 1.83 -17.52 -8.78
N ILE A 237 2.84 -17.69 -7.92
CA ILE A 237 2.68 -17.63 -6.46
C ILE A 237 2.19 -16.22 -6.05
N GLU A 238 2.79 -15.14 -6.58
CA GLU A 238 2.32 -13.78 -6.32
C GLU A 238 0.85 -13.60 -6.72
N ALA A 239 0.44 -14.08 -7.90
CA ALA A 239 -0.94 -14.02 -8.36
C ALA A 239 -1.90 -14.76 -7.41
N ILE A 240 -1.53 -15.96 -6.95
CA ILE A 240 -2.31 -16.73 -5.96
C ILE A 240 -2.42 -15.96 -4.64
N ILE A 241 -1.32 -15.41 -4.14
CA ILE A 241 -1.28 -14.64 -2.91
C ILE A 241 -2.19 -13.41 -3.01
N LEU A 242 -2.16 -12.68 -4.14
CA LEU A 242 -3.03 -11.52 -4.36
C LEU A 242 -4.51 -11.89 -4.34
N VAL A 243 -4.88 -13.07 -4.89
CA VAL A 243 -6.26 -13.58 -4.80
C VAL A 243 -6.64 -13.87 -3.34
N VAL A 244 -5.76 -14.54 -2.59
CA VAL A 244 -5.99 -14.80 -1.15
C VAL A 244 -6.12 -13.50 -0.36
N ILE A 245 -5.22 -12.53 -0.59
CA ILE A 245 -5.27 -11.23 0.08
C ILE A 245 -6.58 -10.50 -0.28
N SER A 246 -6.99 -10.50 -1.53
CA SER A 246 -8.25 -9.88 -1.97
C SER A 246 -9.46 -10.52 -1.27
N PHE A 247 -9.47 -11.83 -1.13
CA PHE A 247 -10.48 -12.55 -0.35
C PHE A 247 -10.45 -12.13 1.12
N LEU A 248 -9.26 -12.09 1.75
CA LEU A 248 -9.13 -11.67 3.15
C LEU A 248 -9.57 -10.21 3.34
N ILE A 249 -9.26 -9.32 2.40
CA ILE A 249 -9.75 -7.92 2.42
C ILE A 249 -11.27 -7.88 2.33
N SER A 250 -11.91 -8.74 1.54
CA SER A 250 -13.38 -8.81 1.46
C SER A 250 -14.03 -9.19 2.79
N LEU A 251 -13.33 -9.95 3.65
CA LEU A 251 -13.75 -10.32 4.99
C LEU A 251 -13.41 -9.27 6.05
N ALA A 252 -12.62 -8.25 5.71
CA ALA A 252 -12.16 -7.24 6.65
C ALA A 252 -13.28 -6.57 7.47
N PRO A 253 -14.44 -6.19 6.91
CA PRO A 253 -15.52 -5.60 7.71
C PRO A 253 -15.98 -6.49 8.84
N ILE A 254 -16.16 -7.79 8.58
CA ILE A 254 -16.58 -8.78 9.58
C ILE A 254 -15.48 -8.97 10.61
N ALA A 255 -14.24 -9.15 10.16
CA ALA A 255 -13.10 -9.37 11.03
C ALA A 255 -12.86 -8.18 11.96
N ILE A 256 -12.93 -6.96 11.43
CA ILE A 256 -12.74 -5.71 12.19
C ILE A 256 -13.84 -5.52 13.21
N PHE A 257 -15.09 -5.85 12.87
CA PHE A 257 -16.18 -5.84 13.84
C PHE A 257 -15.84 -6.72 15.05
N PHE A 258 -15.42 -7.97 14.82
CA PHE A 258 -15.07 -8.92 15.88
C PHE A 258 -13.75 -8.64 16.59
N LEU A 259 -12.85 -7.85 16.00
CA LEU A 259 -11.64 -7.35 16.67
C LEU A 259 -11.94 -6.17 17.61
N ILE A 260 -12.83 -5.28 17.19
CA ILE A 260 -13.14 -4.07 17.94
C ILE A 260 -14.12 -4.36 19.08
N LEU A 261 -15.20 -5.12 18.80
CA LEU A 261 -16.30 -5.33 19.74
C LEU A 261 -15.85 -5.87 21.10
N PRO A 262 -15.07 -6.97 21.22
CA PRO A 262 -14.63 -7.48 22.51
C PRO A 262 -13.69 -6.52 23.24
N ASN A 263 -12.90 -5.76 22.51
CA ASN A 263 -12.00 -4.76 23.08
C ASN A 263 -12.80 -3.59 23.69
N MET A 264 -13.94 -3.21 23.11
CA MET A 264 -14.83 -2.20 23.70
C MET A 264 -15.41 -2.60 25.06
N PHE A 265 -15.54 -3.89 25.32
CA PHE A 265 -16.00 -4.39 26.62
C PHE A 265 -14.95 -4.22 27.72
N LYS A 266 -13.68 -4.34 27.36
CA LYS A 266 -12.54 -4.30 28.30
C LYS A 266 -12.01 -2.89 28.53
N LEU A 267 -12.39 -1.91 27.72
CA LEU A 267 -11.67 -0.63 27.61
C LEU A 267 -12.34 0.51 28.37
N ASP A 268 -11.51 1.38 28.94
CA ASP A 268 -11.93 2.72 29.31
C ASP A 268 -11.98 3.60 28.04
N ILE A 269 -13.19 4.11 27.73
CA ILE A 269 -13.50 4.79 26.46
C ILE A 269 -12.63 6.04 26.25
N ASN A 270 -12.23 6.70 27.35
CA ASN A 270 -11.44 7.91 27.28
C ASN A 270 -10.03 7.62 26.74
N ASP A 271 -9.43 6.49 27.12
CA ASP A 271 -8.05 6.18 26.76
C ASP A 271 -7.90 5.77 25.29
N ILE A 272 -8.87 4.99 24.73
CA ILE A 272 -8.75 4.50 23.35
C ILE A 272 -9.12 5.55 22.34
N GLY A 273 -10.23 6.28 22.55
CA GLY A 273 -10.67 7.34 21.64
C GLY A 273 -9.55 8.37 21.41
N VAL A 274 -8.85 8.72 22.47
CA VAL A 274 -7.71 9.64 22.43
C VAL A 274 -6.54 9.02 21.64
N ASN A 275 -6.15 7.79 21.94
CA ASN A 275 -5.01 7.14 21.30
C ASN A 275 -5.21 6.91 19.79
N LEU A 276 -6.40 6.44 19.37
CA LEU A 276 -6.73 6.32 17.94
C LEU A 276 -6.81 7.69 17.26
N GLY A 277 -7.34 8.70 17.94
CA GLY A 277 -7.33 10.08 17.46
C GLY A 277 -5.91 10.62 17.25
N ILE A 278 -4.98 10.30 18.14
CA ILE A 278 -3.56 10.65 18.03
C ILE A 278 -2.91 9.87 16.89
N LEU A 279 -3.21 8.57 16.73
CA LEU A 279 -2.72 7.77 15.61
C LEU A 279 -3.16 8.34 14.26
N MET A 280 -4.46 8.66 14.12
CA MET A 280 -5.00 9.28 12.90
C MET A 280 -4.40 10.67 12.66
N GLY A 281 -4.48 11.55 13.65
CA GLY A 281 -3.97 12.92 13.56
C GLY A 281 -2.47 12.96 13.34
N GLY A 282 -1.72 12.11 14.05
CA GLY A 282 -0.28 11.96 13.91
C GLY A 282 0.13 11.47 12.52
N SER A 283 -0.53 10.44 12.01
CA SER A 283 -0.26 9.91 10.67
C SER A 283 -0.55 10.96 9.58
N ILE A 284 -1.74 11.55 9.60
CA ILE A 284 -2.16 12.51 8.58
C ILE A 284 -1.31 13.79 8.62
N SER A 285 -1.03 14.32 9.82
CA SER A 285 -0.19 15.53 9.94
C SER A 285 1.27 15.26 9.51
N SER A 286 1.83 14.09 9.82
CA SER A 286 3.17 13.71 9.35
C SER A 286 3.21 13.58 7.83
N MET A 287 2.18 12.98 7.22
CA MET A 287 2.05 12.91 5.75
C MET A 287 1.88 14.31 5.13
N PHE A 288 1.13 15.20 5.77
CA PHE A 288 0.97 16.58 5.28
C PHE A 288 2.28 17.38 5.38
N ILE A 289 3.03 17.24 6.46
CA ILE A 289 4.36 17.86 6.57
C ILE A 289 5.27 17.31 5.47
N HIS A 290 5.26 16.01 5.23
CA HIS A 290 6.04 15.41 4.15
C HIS A 290 5.62 15.94 2.78
N LEU A 291 4.33 15.95 2.49
CA LEU A 291 3.76 16.37 1.21
C LEU A 291 3.91 17.88 0.94
N PHE A 292 3.73 18.72 1.96
CA PHE A 292 3.71 20.19 1.77
C PHE A 292 5.00 20.88 2.19
N VAL A 293 5.92 20.20 2.87
CA VAL A 293 7.21 20.79 3.28
C VAL A 293 8.37 19.99 2.71
N VAL A 294 8.47 18.70 3.04
CA VAL A 294 9.66 17.90 2.75
C VAL A 294 9.82 17.68 1.24
N LEU A 295 8.82 17.07 0.59
CA LEU A 295 8.85 16.82 -0.86
C LEU A 295 8.99 18.10 -1.69
N PRO A 296 8.26 19.20 -1.38
CA PRO A 296 8.46 20.48 -2.06
C PRO A 296 9.84 21.08 -1.92
N LEU A 297 10.47 20.97 -0.74
CA LEU A 297 11.84 21.42 -0.54
C LEU A 297 12.84 20.61 -1.39
N ILE A 298 12.70 19.29 -1.40
CA ILE A 298 13.51 18.40 -2.26
C ILE A 298 13.27 18.76 -3.74
N PHE A 299 12.02 18.85 -4.16
CA PHE A 299 11.66 19.19 -5.53
C PHE A 299 12.28 20.53 -5.96
N PHE A 300 12.13 21.57 -5.14
CA PHE A 300 12.70 22.89 -5.42
C PHE A 300 14.22 22.87 -5.47
N ALA A 301 14.88 22.11 -4.59
CA ALA A 301 16.33 21.98 -4.57
C ALA A 301 16.87 21.44 -5.90
N PHE A 302 16.23 20.42 -6.48
CA PHE A 302 16.65 19.80 -7.74
C PHE A 302 16.16 20.55 -8.98
N THR A 303 14.95 21.10 -8.96
CA THR A 303 14.31 21.63 -10.18
C THR A 303 14.33 23.14 -10.27
N ARG A 304 14.36 23.87 -9.14
CA ARG A 304 14.15 25.32 -9.03
C ARG A 304 12.78 25.79 -9.56
N MET A 305 11.83 24.85 -9.66
CA MET A 305 10.46 25.12 -10.09
C MET A 305 9.52 25.20 -8.90
N ASN A 306 8.37 25.85 -9.04
CA ASN A 306 7.35 25.87 -8.00
C ASN A 306 6.68 24.49 -7.88
N PRO A 307 6.85 23.76 -6.76
CA PRO A 307 6.26 22.44 -6.57
C PRO A 307 4.73 22.46 -6.52
N TYR A 308 4.16 23.50 -5.93
CA TYR A 308 2.71 23.58 -5.74
C TYR A 308 1.96 23.77 -7.06
N THR A 309 2.51 24.53 -7.99
CA THR A 309 1.91 24.69 -9.34
C THR A 309 1.82 23.34 -10.04
N LEU A 310 2.87 22.54 -9.97
CA LEU A 310 2.88 21.18 -10.52
C LEU A 310 1.85 20.31 -9.80
N TRP A 311 1.87 20.29 -8.47
CA TRP A 311 1.00 19.44 -7.68
C TRP A 311 -0.48 19.71 -7.90
N PHE A 312 -0.89 20.99 -7.92
CA PHE A 312 -2.27 21.39 -8.21
C PHE A 312 -2.67 21.10 -9.66
N SER A 313 -1.78 21.26 -10.64
CA SER A 313 -2.08 20.92 -12.03
C SER A 313 -2.33 19.43 -12.24
N CYS A 314 -1.70 18.58 -11.41
CA CYS A 314 -1.86 17.12 -11.41
C CYS A 314 -2.91 16.63 -10.39
N SER A 315 -3.79 17.52 -9.90
CA SER A 315 -4.83 17.19 -8.91
C SER A 315 -5.71 15.98 -9.28
N PRO A 316 -6.07 15.72 -10.54
CA PRO A 316 -6.84 14.52 -10.86
C PRO A 316 -6.17 13.23 -10.41
N ALA A 317 -4.83 13.13 -10.46
CA ALA A 317 -4.09 11.93 -10.07
C ALA A 317 -4.18 11.68 -8.56
N TRP A 318 -3.76 12.63 -7.71
CA TRP A 318 -3.75 12.41 -6.27
C TRP A 318 -5.15 12.40 -5.64
N LEU A 319 -6.14 13.10 -6.23
CA LEU A 319 -7.55 12.99 -5.80
C LEU A 319 -8.12 11.60 -6.09
N THR A 320 -7.81 11.03 -7.26
CA THR A 320 -8.21 9.66 -7.59
C THR A 320 -7.51 8.66 -6.68
N ALA A 321 -6.22 8.86 -6.38
CA ALA A 321 -5.48 8.04 -5.43
C ALA A 321 -6.10 8.08 -4.03
N TRP A 322 -6.49 9.28 -3.56
CA TRP A 322 -7.22 9.43 -2.30
C TRP A 322 -8.58 8.71 -2.33
N GLY A 323 -9.30 8.82 -3.44
CA GLY A 323 -10.61 8.18 -3.62
C GLY A 323 -10.54 6.66 -3.64
N THR A 324 -9.58 6.11 -4.35
CA THR A 324 -9.44 4.65 -4.58
C THR A 324 -8.63 3.92 -3.52
N ALA A 325 -7.79 4.63 -2.76
CA ALA A 325 -6.76 4.07 -1.89
C ALA A 325 -5.86 3.03 -2.62
N SER A 326 -5.63 3.24 -3.95
CA SER A 326 -4.85 2.32 -4.78
C SER A 326 -4.00 3.09 -5.78
N SER A 327 -2.68 3.06 -5.62
CA SER A 327 -1.75 3.64 -6.58
C SER A 327 -1.81 2.92 -7.93
N ALA A 328 -2.05 1.60 -7.93
CA ALA A 328 -2.18 0.82 -9.17
C ALA A 328 -3.42 1.24 -9.99
N ALA A 329 -4.57 1.39 -9.35
CA ALA A 329 -5.79 1.85 -10.02
C ALA A 329 -5.64 3.28 -10.59
N THR A 330 -4.77 4.10 -9.96
CA THR A 330 -4.54 5.50 -10.35
C THR A 330 -3.45 5.63 -11.42
N LEU A 331 -2.64 4.61 -11.64
CA LEU A 331 -1.45 4.63 -12.49
C LEU A 331 -1.70 5.23 -13.89
N PRO A 332 -2.76 4.87 -14.64
CA PRO A 332 -3.00 5.44 -15.97
C PRO A 332 -3.20 6.96 -15.93
N LEU A 333 -3.91 7.45 -14.91
CA LEU A 333 -4.18 8.88 -14.74
C LEU A 333 -2.94 9.64 -14.25
N THR A 334 -2.13 9.03 -13.40
CA THR A 334 -0.83 9.57 -12.96
C THR A 334 0.10 9.74 -14.16
N MET A 335 0.21 8.72 -15.02
CA MET A 335 0.98 8.80 -16.26
C MET A 335 0.49 9.91 -17.19
N LYS A 336 -0.83 10.02 -17.36
CA LYS A 336 -1.45 11.08 -18.16
C LYS A 336 -1.11 12.46 -17.61
N CYS A 337 -1.26 12.68 -16.31
CA CYS A 337 -0.91 13.95 -15.66
C CYS A 337 0.57 14.31 -15.83
N VAL A 338 1.46 13.35 -15.64
CA VAL A 338 2.91 13.54 -15.79
C VAL A 338 3.26 13.95 -17.23
N ARG A 339 2.66 13.32 -18.23
CA ARG A 339 2.93 13.64 -19.66
C ARG A 339 2.28 14.95 -20.09
N GLU A 340 0.99 15.13 -19.82
CA GLU A 340 0.21 16.25 -20.37
C GLU A 340 0.37 17.54 -19.56
N LYS A 341 0.44 17.44 -18.23
CA LYS A 341 0.50 18.60 -17.33
C LYS A 341 1.93 18.94 -16.92
N ALA A 342 2.71 17.95 -16.54
CA ALA A 342 4.10 18.15 -16.14
C ALA A 342 5.07 18.17 -17.34
N LYS A 343 4.62 17.81 -18.55
CA LYS A 343 5.42 17.80 -19.78
C LYS A 343 6.69 16.94 -19.68
N VAL A 344 6.62 15.86 -18.95
CA VAL A 344 7.70 14.88 -18.84
C VAL A 344 7.71 14.01 -20.09
N PRO A 345 8.90 13.72 -20.66
CA PRO A 345 9.04 12.83 -21.82
C PRO A 345 8.39 11.46 -21.57
N ASN A 346 7.79 10.91 -22.62
CA ASN A 346 7.05 9.64 -22.56
C ASN A 346 7.93 8.48 -22.08
N THR A 347 9.18 8.44 -22.53
CA THR A 347 10.19 7.46 -22.11
C THR A 347 10.38 7.48 -20.59
N ILE A 348 10.47 8.65 -19.97
CA ILE A 348 10.62 8.78 -18.51
C ILE A 348 9.31 8.44 -17.79
N ALA A 349 8.18 8.93 -18.31
CA ALA A 349 6.88 8.67 -17.71
C ALA A 349 6.55 7.17 -17.69
N LYS A 350 6.77 6.47 -18.81
CA LYS A 350 6.56 5.01 -18.93
C LYS A 350 7.48 4.20 -18.00
N PHE A 351 8.61 4.74 -17.61
CA PHE A 351 9.56 4.09 -16.72
C PHE A 351 9.37 4.46 -15.26
N ALA A 352 9.47 5.75 -14.93
CA ALA A 352 9.48 6.20 -13.53
C ALA A 352 8.14 5.99 -12.85
N VAL A 353 7.01 6.33 -13.49
CA VAL A 353 5.70 6.30 -12.83
C VAL A 353 5.25 4.88 -12.47
N PRO A 354 5.32 3.86 -13.36
CA PRO A 354 5.01 2.48 -12.98
C PRO A 354 5.96 1.92 -11.91
N LEU A 355 7.25 2.26 -11.98
CA LEU A 355 8.22 1.84 -10.98
C LEU A 355 7.93 2.51 -9.63
N GLY A 356 7.62 3.81 -9.62
CA GLY A 356 7.23 4.55 -8.42
C GLY A 356 6.00 3.98 -7.76
N CYS A 357 4.97 3.69 -8.54
CA CYS A 357 3.75 3.02 -8.06
C CYS A 357 4.05 1.74 -7.25
N LEU A 358 5.17 1.06 -7.51
CA LEU A 358 5.56 -0.18 -6.85
C LEU A 358 6.53 0.01 -5.68
N ILE A 359 7.42 1.00 -5.74
CA ILE A 359 8.53 1.11 -4.77
C ILE A 359 8.60 2.46 -4.05
N ASN A 360 7.96 3.51 -4.57
CA ASN A 360 7.98 4.85 -3.98
C ASN A 360 6.74 5.08 -3.13
N MET A 361 6.71 4.49 -1.94
CA MET A 361 5.56 4.55 -1.06
C MET A 361 5.86 5.37 0.21
N ASP A 362 6.20 6.66 0.04
CA ASP A 362 6.58 7.55 1.14
C ASP A 362 5.49 7.67 2.22
N GLY A 363 4.22 7.74 1.81
CA GLY A 363 3.09 7.77 2.75
C GLY A 363 2.98 6.49 3.58
N THR A 364 3.25 5.33 2.95
CA THR A 364 3.32 4.03 3.64
C THR A 364 4.55 3.96 4.56
N ALA A 365 5.68 4.46 4.10
CA ALA A 365 6.91 4.55 4.86
C ALA A 365 6.77 5.40 6.13
N ILE A 366 6.00 6.50 6.09
CA ILE A 366 5.65 7.33 7.25
C ILE A 366 4.76 6.57 8.23
N TYR A 367 3.83 5.80 7.72
CA TYR A 367 2.83 5.13 8.53
C TYR A 367 3.41 4.03 9.43
N PHE A 368 4.36 3.24 8.94
CA PHE A 368 4.93 2.13 9.70
C PHE A 368 5.51 2.53 11.06
N PRO A 369 6.43 3.52 11.16
CA PRO A 369 6.96 3.91 12.45
C PRO A 369 5.88 4.42 13.42
N ILE A 370 4.89 5.16 12.90
CA ILE A 370 3.83 5.72 13.74
C ILE A 370 2.99 4.61 14.37
N VAL A 371 2.62 3.60 13.59
CA VAL A 371 1.82 2.48 14.12
C VAL A 371 2.63 1.63 15.09
N VAL A 372 3.88 1.33 14.79
CA VAL A 372 4.72 0.54 15.69
C VAL A 372 4.94 1.26 17.02
N VAL A 373 5.22 2.58 17.00
CA VAL A 373 5.33 3.37 18.23
C VAL A 373 3.99 3.48 18.96
N PHE A 374 2.89 3.61 18.22
CA PHE A 374 1.54 3.58 18.80
C PHE A 374 1.29 2.27 19.55
N LEU A 375 1.59 1.14 18.92
CA LEU A 375 1.43 -0.17 19.54
C LEU A 375 2.35 -0.33 20.77
N ALA A 376 3.57 0.17 20.70
CA ALA A 376 4.50 0.18 21.83
C ALA A 376 3.95 1.00 23.01
N GLN A 377 3.58 2.26 22.76
CA GLN A 377 3.13 3.18 23.79
C GLN A 377 1.83 2.73 24.45
N THR A 378 0.85 2.27 23.67
CA THR A 378 -0.41 1.78 24.18
C THR A 378 -0.27 0.52 25.02
N GLN A 379 0.79 -0.26 24.80
CA GLN A 379 1.09 -1.49 25.55
C GLN A 379 2.11 -1.26 26.68
N GLY A 380 2.55 -0.02 26.88
CA GLY A 380 3.50 0.33 27.94
C GLY A 380 4.95 -0.03 27.65
N HIS A 381 5.28 -0.32 26.37
CA HIS A 381 6.65 -0.63 25.93
C HIS A 381 7.45 0.62 25.63
N VAL A 382 8.69 0.65 26.12
CA VAL A 382 9.62 1.72 25.82
C VAL A 382 10.61 1.26 24.74
N LEU A 383 10.48 1.84 23.56
CA LEU A 383 11.39 1.57 22.44
C LEU A 383 12.76 2.20 22.72
N ASN A 384 13.83 1.44 22.51
CA ASN A 384 15.20 1.90 22.60
C ASN A 384 15.75 2.35 21.23
N ALA A 385 16.97 2.89 21.18
CA ALA A 385 17.56 3.37 19.93
C ALA A 385 17.76 2.27 18.87
N ALA A 386 18.03 1.03 19.29
CA ALA A 386 18.18 -0.08 18.37
C ALA A 386 16.84 -0.46 17.74
N ASP A 387 15.74 -0.42 18.48
CA ASP A 387 14.39 -0.65 17.94
C ASP A 387 14.04 0.36 16.84
N TYR A 388 14.38 1.63 17.02
CA TYR A 388 14.17 2.64 15.98
C TYR A 388 15.03 2.40 14.73
N ILE A 389 16.22 1.83 14.86
CA ILE A 389 17.05 1.41 13.73
C ILE A 389 16.38 0.23 12.99
N ILE A 390 15.87 -0.75 13.73
CA ILE A 390 15.14 -1.88 13.18
C ILE A 390 13.88 -1.37 12.45
N ILE A 391 13.11 -0.49 13.07
CA ILE A 391 11.94 0.13 12.47
C ILE A 391 12.32 0.87 11.18
N LEU A 392 13.40 1.65 11.17
CA LEU A 392 13.88 2.36 9.98
C LEU A 392 14.18 1.38 8.83
N LEU A 393 14.98 0.36 9.10
CA LEU A 393 15.38 -0.61 8.09
C LEU A 393 14.20 -1.42 7.56
N LEU A 394 13.38 -1.97 8.46
CA LEU A 394 12.23 -2.77 8.06
C LEU A 394 11.15 -1.93 7.36
N SER A 395 10.91 -0.70 7.80
CA SER A 395 9.97 0.20 7.12
C SER A 395 10.45 0.56 5.71
N THR A 396 11.76 0.76 5.51
CA THR A 396 12.32 1.00 4.18
C THR A 396 12.07 -0.20 3.26
N LEU A 397 12.37 -1.40 3.73
CA LEU A 397 12.19 -2.62 2.97
C LEU A 397 10.70 -2.95 2.76
N ALA A 398 9.88 -2.77 3.79
CA ALA A 398 8.44 -2.98 3.73
C ALA A 398 7.76 -2.00 2.76
N SER A 399 8.18 -0.75 2.70
CA SER A 399 7.60 0.22 1.76
C SER A 399 7.85 -0.19 0.31
N ILE A 400 9.02 -0.78 0.01
CA ILE A 400 9.35 -1.33 -1.31
C ILE A 400 8.57 -2.63 -1.60
N GLY A 401 8.29 -3.42 -0.55
CA GLY A 401 7.57 -4.71 -0.68
C GLY A 401 6.05 -4.58 -0.60
N THR A 402 5.51 -3.40 -0.31
CA THR A 402 4.06 -3.18 -0.23
C THR A 402 3.43 -3.23 -1.62
N THR A 403 2.32 -3.95 -1.76
CA THR A 403 1.54 -3.94 -3.01
C THR A 403 0.71 -2.66 -3.12
N PRO A 404 0.52 -2.09 -4.32
CA PRO A 404 -0.17 -0.80 -4.52
C PRO A 404 -1.71 -0.92 -4.50
N ILE A 405 -2.24 -1.71 -3.56
CA ILE A 405 -3.68 -1.98 -3.36
C ILE A 405 -4.11 -1.57 -1.95
N PRO A 406 -5.41 -1.32 -1.72
CA PRO A 406 -5.90 -0.89 -0.40
C PRO A 406 -5.52 -1.84 0.74
N SER A 407 -5.18 -1.27 1.89
CA SER A 407 -4.87 -1.96 3.16
C SER A 407 -3.73 -2.99 3.11
N SER A 408 -2.91 -2.99 2.06
CA SER A 408 -1.78 -3.92 1.90
C SER A 408 -0.69 -3.79 2.97
N SER A 409 -0.59 -2.63 3.61
CA SER A 409 0.39 -2.34 4.67
C SER A 409 0.10 -2.99 6.01
N LEU A 410 -1.16 -3.43 6.26
CA LEU A 410 -1.55 -4.04 7.54
C LEU A 410 -0.65 -5.21 7.91
N VAL A 411 -0.41 -6.08 6.94
CA VAL A 411 0.41 -7.27 7.09
C VAL A 411 1.85 -6.93 7.46
N LEU A 412 2.43 -5.93 6.76
CA LEU A 412 3.81 -5.49 6.99
C LEU A 412 3.96 -4.73 8.31
N THR A 413 2.92 -4.02 8.74
CA THR A 413 2.90 -3.37 10.06
C THR A 413 3.01 -4.39 11.19
N VAL A 414 2.23 -5.47 11.10
CA VAL A 414 2.31 -6.59 12.05
C VAL A 414 3.72 -7.20 12.08
N MET A 415 4.33 -7.35 10.91
CA MET A 415 5.70 -7.82 10.77
C MET A 415 6.70 -6.93 11.52
N ILE A 416 6.67 -5.63 11.26
CA ILE A 416 7.62 -4.69 11.86
C ILE A 416 7.44 -4.64 13.38
N SER A 417 6.20 -4.59 13.88
CA SER A 417 5.93 -4.59 15.31
C SER A 417 6.44 -5.85 16.00
N SER A 418 6.19 -7.03 15.42
CA SER A 418 6.70 -8.30 15.95
C SER A 418 8.23 -8.36 15.96
N SER A 419 8.90 -7.72 14.99
CA SER A 419 10.38 -7.72 14.90
C SER A 419 11.05 -6.87 15.99
N VAL A 420 10.32 -5.98 16.63
CA VAL A 420 10.77 -5.22 17.80
C VAL A 420 10.10 -5.71 19.11
N GLY A 421 9.57 -6.94 19.10
CA GLY A 421 9.01 -7.58 20.27
C GLY A 421 7.64 -7.03 20.71
N ILE A 422 6.93 -6.28 19.86
CA ILE A 422 5.63 -5.69 20.19
C ILE A 422 4.54 -6.54 19.58
N PRO A 423 3.63 -7.09 20.41
CA PRO A 423 2.51 -7.87 19.92
C PRO A 423 1.57 -7.04 19.03
N PRO A 424 1.10 -7.58 17.91
CA PRO A 424 0.13 -6.89 17.10
C PRO A 424 -1.20 -6.79 17.83
N SER A 425 -1.76 -5.58 17.91
CA SER A 425 -3.12 -5.33 18.38
C SER A 425 -4.00 -5.00 17.17
N GLY A 426 -5.26 -5.43 17.19
CA GLY A 426 -6.22 -5.11 16.13
C GLY A 426 -6.66 -3.64 16.10
N MET A 427 -6.29 -2.85 17.11
CA MET A 427 -6.80 -1.48 17.29
C MET A 427 -6.48 -0.55 16.10
N PHE A 428 -5.26 -0.61 15.54
CA PHE A 428 -4.87 0.26 14.42
C PHE A 428 -5.62 -0.07 13.12
N VAL A 429 -6.09 -1.31 12.96
CA VAL A 429 -6.83 -1.76 11.77
C VAL A 429 -8.13 -0.99 11.59
N ALA A 430 -8.75 -0.57 12.70
CA ALA A 430 -10.01 0.19 12.67
C ALA A 430 -9.92 1.52 11.92
N VAL A 431 -8.75 2.16 11.94
CA VAL A 431 -8.52 3.47 11.32
C VAL A 431 -7.66 3.41 10.04
N ASP A 432 -7.08 2.25 9.73
CA ASP A 432 -6.17 2.07 8.60
C ASP A 432 -6.81 2.48 7.26
N TRP A 433 -8.04 2.05 6.98
CA TRP A 433 -8.78 2.38 5.77
C TRP A 433 -8.89 3.88 5.50
N PHE A 434 -8.95 4.70 6.57
CA PHE A 434 -9.03 6.15 6.44
C PHE A 434 -7.64 6.75 6.22
N ILE A 435 -6.65 6.31 6.97
CA ILE A 435 -5.26 6.74 6.83
C ILE A 435 -4.70 6.34 5.46
N ASP A 436 -5.08 5.17 4.94
CA ASP A 436 -4.63 4.62 3.65
C ASP A 436 -4.95 5.55 2.46
N ARG A 437 -6.03 6.29 2.51
CA ARG A 437 -6.37 7.29 1.48
C ARG A 437 -5.33 8.40 1.40
N PHE A 438 -4.91 8.93 2.55
CA PHE A 438 -3.88 9.97 2.65
C PHE A 438 -2.50 9.41 2.29
N ARG A 439 -2.23 8.20 2.71
CA ARG A 439 -1.03 7.44 2.40
C ARG A 439 -0.86 7.28 0.89
N THR A 440 -1.90 6.82 0.20
CA THR A 440 -1.92 6.62 -1.25
C THR A 440 -1.80 7.94 -2.02
N ALA A 441 -2.49 8.98 -1.58
CA ALA A 441 -2.37 10.31 -2.18
C ALA A 441 -0.94 10.88 -2.03
N THR A 442 -0.28 10.62 -0.90
CA THR A 442 1.12 11.01 -0.67
C THR A 442 2.07 10.22 -1.58
N ASN A 443 1.87 8.90 -1.73
CA ASN A 443 2.66 8.06 -2.62
C ASN A 443 2.59 8.57 -4.07
N VAL A 444 1.39 8.76 -4.61
CA VAL A 444 1.18 9.25 -5.97
C VAL A 444 1.75 10.67 -6.15
N SER A 445 1.67 11.53 -5.14
CA SER A 445 2.29 12.86 -5.18
C SER A 445 3.81 12.78 -5.24
N GLY A 446 4.43 11.83 -4.53
CA GLY A 446 5.85 11.51 -4.64
C GLY A 446 6.24 11.11 -6.07
N ASP A 447 5.44 10.27 -6.74
CA ASP A 447 5.66 9.85 -8.12
C ASP A 447 5.59 11.02 -9.12
N LEU A 448 4.67 11.97 -8.92
CA LEU A 448 4.56 13.18 -9.73
C LEU A 448 5.83 14.03 -9.63
N PHE A 449 6.33 14.26 -8.42
CA PHE A 449 7.56 15.01 -8.19
C PHE A 449 8.79 14.26 -8.74
N ALA A 450 8.87 12.96 -8.51
CA ALA A 450 9.94 12.09 -8.99
C ALA A 450 10.11 12.17 -10.50
N ALA A 451 9.03 12.02 -11.26
CA ALA A 451 9.06 12.02 -12.71
C ALA A 451 9.67 13.32 -13.27
N VAL A 452 9.33 14.48 -12.70
CA VAL A 452 9.87 15.78 -13.11
C VAL A 452 11.33 15.94 -12.69
N ILE A 453 11.70 15.55 -11.47
CA ILE A 453 13.11 15.60 -11.00
C ILE A 453 13.98 14.72 -11.89
N VAL A 454 13.56 13.48 -12.12
CA VAL A 454 14.29 12.53 -12.96
C VAL A 454 14.44 13.05 -14.40
N SER A 455 13.38 13.62 -14.96
CA SER A 455 13.42 14.26 -16.29
C SER A 455 14.49 15.34 -16.33
N LYS A 456 14.51 16.22 -15.35
CA LYS A 456 15.47 17.33 -15.30
C LYS A 456 16.90 16.87 -15.06
N MET A 457 17.11 15.86 -14.21
CA MET A 457 18.45 15.35 -13.86
C MET A 457 19.05 14.48 -14.97
N THR A 458 18.23 13.77 -15.70
CA THR A 458 18.68 12.90 -16.80
C THR A 458 18.87 13.65 -18.10
N GLY A 459 18.02 14.67 -18.36
CA GLY A 459 17.97 15.39 -19.64
C GLY A 459 17.54 14.53 -20.81
N ILE A 460 16.89 13.38 -20.54
CA ILE A 460 16.37 12.48 -21.57
C ILE A 460 15.15 13.13 -22.22
N THR A 461 15.14 13.13 -23.54
CA THR A 461 14.01 13.55 -24.38
C THR A 461 13.44 12.33 -25.11
N ASP A 462 12.20 12.43 -25.55
CA ASP A 462 11.64 11.41 -26.43
C ASP A 462 12.38 11.41 -27.77
N PRO A 463 12.56 10.26 -28.45
CA PRO A 463 13.07 10.22 -29.81
C PRO A 463 12.23 11.11 -30.73
N GLU A 464 12.84 11.78 -31.68
CA GLU A 464 12.10 12.50 -32.72
C GLU A 464 11.20 11.50 -33.46
N ASP A 465 9.92 11.83 -33.60
CA ASP A 465 8.86 10.99 -34.16
C ASP A 465 9.30 10.33 -35.50
N GLY A 466 9.29 8.99 -35.52
CA GLY A 466 9.55 8.22 -36.74
C GLY A 466 9.48 6.71 -36.60
N SER A 467 9.50 6.13 -35.41
CA SER A 467 9.70 4.68 -35.29
C SER A 467 8.71 3.89 -34.38
N GLU A 468 7.84 4.52 -33.63
CA GLU A 468 6.91 3.77 -32.77
C GLU A 468 5.56 3.46 -33.45
N ASP A 469 5.10 4.25 -34.42
CA ASP A 469 3.83 3.99 -35.13
C ASP A 469 3.97 2.91 -36.22
N GLU A 470 5.16 2.73 -36.83
CA GLU A 470 5.38 1.67 -37.80
C GLU A 470 5.38 0.25 -37.22
N VAL A 471 5.78 0.08 -35.97
CA VAL A 471 5.80 -1.25 -35.31
C VAL A 471 4.38 -1.73 -34.94
N THR A 472 3.46 -0.80 -34.72
CA THR A 472 2.07 -1.14 -34.39
C THR A 472 1.25 -1.44 -35.67
N GLU A 473 1.53 -0.77 -36.81
CA GLU A 473 0.87 -1.06 -38.09
C GLU A 473 1.36 -2.36 -38.74
N VAL A 474 2.65 -2.71 -38.61
CA VAL A 474 3.18 -3.97 -39.14
C VAL A 474 2.59 -5.20 -38.42
N ARG A 475 2.33 -5.11 -37.10
CA ARG A 475 1.68 -6.21 -36.36
C ARG A 475 0.20 -6.36 -36.68
N GLN A 476 -0.51 -5.31 -37.07
CA GLN A 476 -1.93 -5.42 -37.47
C GLN A 476 -2.12 -5.94 -38.89
N ASN A 477 -1.08 -5.87 -39.74
CA ASN A 477 -1.16 -6.40 -41.11
C ASN A 477 -0.72 -7.87 -41.21
N ASP A 478 0.07 -8.40 -40.28
CA ASP A 478 0.46 -9.82 -40.28
C ASP A 478 -0.64 -10.76 -39.75
N ASP A 479 -1.63 -10.24 -39.03
CA ASP A 479 -2.78 -11.02 -38.56
C ASP A 479 -3.95 -11.07 -39.59
N ARG A 480 -3.72 -10.62 -40.83
CA ARG A 480 -4.71 -10.63 -41.94
C ARG A 480 -4.31 -11.44 -43.18
N VAL A 481 -3.33 -12.34 -43.04
CA VAL A 481 -3.00 -13.29 -44.12
C VAL A 481 -3.29 -14.72 -43.67
#